data_fb38dc30f944ac7a9ad1a509f078cdcd
#
_entry.id   fb38dc30f944ac7a9ad1a509f078cdcd
#
_cell.length_a   1.000
_cell.length_b   1.000
_cell.length_c   1.000
_cell.angle_alpha   90.00
_cell.angle_beta   90.00
_cell.angle_gamma   90.00
#
_symmetry.space_group_name_H-M   'P 1'
#
loop_
_entity.id
_entity.type
_entity.pdbx_description
1 polymer ?
#
loop_
_entity_poly.entity_id
_entity_poly.type
_entity_poly.pdbx_seq_one_letter_code
_entity_poly.pdbx_strand_id
1 'polypeptide(L)'
;MIVVVAGTALGPRRGFAVGALAALASNFFLGQGVWTPWQMLAWGLCGVVGGVLPRALRGRWAFAGVCFLLGLGFSAFLDVWEWYAFYPHTSAALVLQVSRGFPFDMAHAVGNVVLAVAVAPELRRVLERYERRTRVEIAWA
;
A
#
# COMPACT_ATOMS: atom_id res chain seq x y z
N MET A 1 1.91 4.11 1.74
CA MET A 1 2.91 4.15 2.82
C MET A 1 2.42 3.46 4.11
N ILE A 2 1.29 3.85 4.72
CA ILE A 2 0.79 3.33 6.01
C ILE A 2 0.73 1.80 6.06
N VAL A 3 0.17 1.17 5.03
CA VAL A 3 0.04 -0.30 4.96
C VAL A 3 1.39 -1.03 4.95
N VAL A 4 2.42 -0.42 4.34
CA VAL A 4 3.80 -0.97 4.34
C VAL A 4 4.41 -0.89 5.73
N VAL A 5 4.20 0.24 6.46
CA VAL A 5 4.62 0.37 7.88
C VAL A 5 3.92 -0.67 8.74
N ALA A 6 2.60 -0.86 8.58
CA ALA A 6 1.86 -1.89 9.29
C ALA A 6 2.46 -3.28 9.04
N GLY A 7 2.78 -3.61 7.79
CA GLY A 7 3.46 -4.84 7.44
C GLY A 7 4.81 -5.00 8.14
N THR A 8 5.66 -3.96 8.15
CA THR A 8 6.97 -4.03 8.82
C THR A 8 6.87 -4.23 10.33
N ALA A 9 5.85 -3.67 10.97
CA ALA A 9 5.66 -3.74 12.42
C ALA A 9 4.91 -5.01 12.87
N LEU A 10 3.87 -5.41 12.13
CA LEU A 10 2.92 -6.45 12.54
C LEU A 10 3.10 -7.79 11.78
N GLY A 11 3.95 -7.82 10.78
CA GLY A 11 4.16 -8.99 9.91
C GLY A 11 3.23 -9.05 8.69
N PRO A 12 3.49 -9.97 7.74
CA PRO A 12 2.85 -9.96 6.42
C PRO A 12 1.34 -10.23 6.45
N ARG A 13 0.87 -11.16 7.27
CA ARG A 13 -0.56 -11.49 7.36
C ARG A 13 -1.40 -10.33 7.88
N ARG A 14 -0.95 -9.69 8.97
CA ARG A 14 -1.63 -8.52 9.53
C ARG A 14 -1.46 -7.31 8.64
N GLY A 15 -0.31 -7.15 7.98
CA GLY A 15 -0.07 -6.13 6.97
C GLY A 15 -1.04 -6.24 5.80
N PHE A 16 -1.32 -7.45 5.31
CA PHE A 16 -2.34 -7.69 4.29
C PHE A 16 -3.73 -7.23 4.77
N ALA A 17 -4.14 -7.69 5.96
CA ALA A 17 -5.45 -7.34 6.52
C ALA A 17 -5.62 -5.82 6.69
N VAL A 18 -4.60 -5.14 7.23
CA VAL A 18 -4.61 -3.67 7.36
C VAL A 18 -4.73 -2.99 6.00
N GLY A 19 -3.99 -3.46 4.99
CA GLY A 19 -4.07 -2.90 3.63
C GLY A 19 -5.44 -3.07 3.00
N ALA A 20 -5.98 -4.29 3.04
CA ALA A 20 -7.30 -4.59 2.49
C ALA A 20 -8.41 -3.80 3.18
N LEU A 21 -8.41 -3.75 4.51
CA LEU A 21 -9.40 -3.00 5.29
C LEU A 21 -9.26 -1.49 5.09
N ALA A 22 -8.03 -0.96 4.97
CA ALA A 22 -7.81 0.45 4.69
C ALA A 22 -8.35 0.85 3.32
N ALA A 23 -8.18 0.02 2.28
CA ALA A 23 -8.76 0.25 0.96
C ALA A 23 -10.30 0.25 1.02
N LEU A 24 -10.89 -0.75 1.69
CA LEU A 24 -12.34 -0.82 1.89
C LEU A 24 -12.86 0.41 2.63
N ALA A 25 -12.23 0.78 3.75
CA ALA A 25 -12.64 1.94 4.55
C ALA A 25 -12.52 3.25 3.78
N SER A 26 -11.43 3.46 3.01
CA SER A 26 -11.28 4.66 2.19
C SER A 26 -12.40 4.81 1.16
N ASN A 27 -12.86 3.71 0.59
CA ASN A 27 -13.90 3.72 -0.43
C ASN A 27 -15.30 4.04 0.12
N PHE A 28 -15.53 3.95 1.43
CA PHE A 28 -16.76 4.49 2.03
C PHE A 28 -16.84 6.01 1.90
N PHE A 29 -15.71 6.70 1.83
CA PHE A 29 -15.63 8.15 1.68
C PHE A 29 -15.41 8.59 0.24
N LEU A 30 -14.65 7.80 -0.54
CA LEU A 30 -14.26 8.15 -1.90
C LEU A 30 -15.16 7.53 -2.99
N GLY A 31 -16.04 6.63 -2.60
CA GLY A 31 -16.94 5.89 -3.47
C GLY A 31 -16.56 4.43 -3.64
N GLN A 32 -17.56 3.56 -3.51
CA GLN A 32 -17.45 2.11 -3.74
C GLN A 32 -17.68 1.80 -5.21
N GLY A 33 -17.00 0.78 -5.72
CA GLY A 33 -17.16 0.32 -7.08
C GLY A 33 -16.57 -1.07 -7.31
N VAL A 34 -16.63 -1.52 -8.55
CA VAL A 34 -16.10 -2.83 -8.99
C VAL A 34 -14.56 -2.93 -8.82
N TRP A 35 -13.89 -1.79 -8.68
CA TRP A 35 -12.46 -1.70 -8.38
C TRP A 35 -12.11 -2.01 -6.93
N THR A 36 -13.06 -1.92 -5.99
CA THR A 36 -12.81 -2.08 -4.55
C THR A 36 -12.09 -3.39 -4.18
N PRO A 37 -12.51 -4.58 -4.67
CA PRO A 37 -11.80 -5.83 -4.35
C PRO A 37 -10.34 -5.82 -4.84
N TRP A 38 -10.09 -5.21 -5.98
CA TRP A 38 -8.74 -5.12 -6.58
C TRP A 38 -7.84 -4.15 -5.79
N GLN A 39 -8.41 -3.04 -5.33
CA GLN A 39 -7.70 -2.14 -4.42
C GLN A 39 -7.38 -2.82 -3.08
N MET A 40 -8.31 -3.56 -2.51
CA MET A 40 -8.09 -4.34 -1.29
C MET A 40 -6.94 -5.35 -1.48
N LEU A 41 -6.94 -6.08 -2.61
CA LEU A 41 -5.86 -6.99 -2.95
C LEU A 41 -4.52 -6.26 -3.08
N ALA A 42 -4.45 -5.21 -3.87
CA ALA A 42 -3.22 -4.48 -4.15
C ALA A 42 -2.64 -3.80 -2.89
N TRP A 43 -3.47 -3.15 -2.07
CA TRP A 43 -3.01 -2.57 -0.80
C TRP A 43 -2.63 -3.64 0.22
N GLY A 44 -3.36 -4.77 0.24
CA GLY A 44 -2.98 -5.94 1.04
C GLY A 44 -1.59 -6.46 0.66
N LEU A 45 -1.31 -6.62 -0.63
CA LEU A 45 0.00 -7.05 -1.13
C LEU A 45 1.11 -6.05 -0.77
N CYS A 46 0.85 -4.73 -0.82
CA CYS A 46 1.80 -3.73 -0.32
C CYS A 46 2.14 -3.97 1.17
N GLY A 47 1.14 -4.32 1.99
CA GLY A 47 1.33 -4.70 3.39
C GLY A 47 2.17 -5.97 3.55
N VAL A 48 1.95 -6.98 2.69
CA VAL A 48 2.76 -8.20 2.66
C VAL A 48 4.23 -7.90 2.36
N VAL A 49 4.51 -7.07 1.36
CA VAL A 49 5.88 -6.66 1.01
C VAL A 49 6.58 -6.02 2.22
N GLY A 50 5.88 -5.12 2.95
CA GLY A 50 6.40 -4.56 4.20
C GLY A 50 6.77 -5.63 5.23
N GLY A 51 5.93 -6.64 5.39
CA GLY A 51 6.12 -7.70 6.37
C GLY A 51 7.16 -8.76 5.99
N VAL A 52 7.40 -8.98 4.69
CA VAL A 52 8.41 -9.95 4.20
C VAL A 52 9.81 -9.33 4.17
N LEU A 53 9.92 -8.02 3.93
CA LEU A 53 11.19 -7.31 3.77
C LEU A 53 11.53 -6.33 4.93
N PRO A 54 11.21 -6.63 6.22
CA PRO A 54 11.34 -5.65 7.29
C PRO A 54 12.79 -5.19 7.53
N ARG A 55 13.78 -6.07 7.27
CA ARG A 55 15.21 -5.74 7.41
C ARG A 55 15.71 -4.81 6.32
N ALA A 56 15.33 -5.07 5.07
CA ALA A 56 15.69 -4.23 3.93
C ALA A 56 15.06 -2.82 4.03
N LEU A 57 13.92 -2.72 4.71
CA LEU A 57 13.16 -1.48 4.88
C LEU A 57 13.50 -0.67 6.15
N ARG A 58 14.61 -0.99 6.82
CA ARG A 58 15.07 -0.22 8.00
C ARG A 58 15.59 1.17 7.65
N GLY A 59 16.26 1.29 6.52
CA GLY A 59 16.80 2.56 6.05
C GLY A 59 15.67 3.50 5.56
N ARG A 60 15.71 4.77 6.01
CA ARG A 60 14.70 5.79 5.66
C ARG A 60 14.49 5.92 4.15
N TRP A 61 15.58 6.00 3.40
CA TRP A 61 15.55 6.18 1.95
C TRP A 61 15.19 4.90 1.21
N ALA A 62 15.66 3.74 1.69
CA ALA A 62 15.25 2.45 1.14
C ALA A 62 13.74 2.23 1.31
N PHE A 63 13.20 2.58 2.49
CA PHE A 63 11.77 2.53 2.75
C PHE A 63 10.99 3.48 1.83
N ALA A 64 11.45 4.72 1.68
CA ALA A 64 10.82 5.70 0.80
C ALA A 64 10.83 5.26 -0.66
N GLY A 65 11.95 4.70 -1.15
CA GLY A 65 12.07 4.15 -2.50
C GLY A 65 11.09 2.99 -2.75
N VAL A 66 10.97 2.07 -1.79
CA VAL A 66 10.00 0.98 -1.90
C VAL A 66 8.57 1.51 -1.86
N CYS A 67 8.25 2.49 -1.03
CA CYS A 67 6.92 3.11 -1.02
C CYS A 67 6.60 3.82 -2.34
N PHE A 68 7.59 4.43 -2.99
CA PHE A 68 7.44 5.00 -4.34
C PHE A 68 7.10 3.92 -5.36
N LEU A 69 7.92 2.86 -5.42
CA LEU A 69 7.72 1.76 -6.37
C LEU A 69 6.40 1.03 -6.15
N LEU A 70 6.00 0.81 -4.90
CA LEU A 70 4.71 0.21 -4.58
C LEU A 70 3.54 1.14 -4.93
N GLY A 71 3.72 2.47 -4.84
CA GLY A 71 2.75 3.44 -5.31
C GLY A 71 2.51 3.31 -6.82
N LEU A 72 3.57 3.33 -7.62
CA LEU A 72 3.48 3.13 -9.06
C LEU A 72 2.96 1.73 -9.44
N GLY A 73 3.42 0.69 -8.74
CA GLY A 73 2.96 -0.68 -8.97
C GLY A 73 1.48 -0.88 -8.68
N PHE A 74 0.96 -0.21 -7.65
CA PHE A 74 -0.46 -0.18 -7.35
C PHE A 74 -1.26 0.47 -8.49
N SER A 75 -0.83 1.64 -8.96
CA SER A 75 -1.49 2.32 -10.07
C SER A 75 -1.46 1.49 -11.34
N ALA A 76 -0.29 0.99 -11.72
CA ALA A 76 -0.13 0.13 -12.90
C ALA A 76 -1.02 -1.14 -12.83
N PHE A 77 -1.14 -1.75 -11.65
CA PHE A 77 -2.02 -2.90 -11.45
C PHE A 77 -3.49 -2.55 -11.73
N LEU A 78 -3.97 -1.41 -11.23
CA LEU A 78 -5.35 -0.97 -11.45
C LEU A 78 -5.58 -0.53 -12.90
N ASP A 79 -4.63 0.17 -13.52
CA ASP A 79 -4.71 0.56 -14.93
C ASP A 79 -4.83 -0.64 -15.86
N VAL A 80 -4.01 -1.68 -15.64
CA VAL A 80 -4.06 -2.92 -16.43
C VAL A 80 -5.38 -3.64 -16.20
N TRP A 81 -5.84 -3.72 -14.94
CA TRP A 81 -7.13 -4.32 -14.64
C TRP A 81 -8.28 -3.58 -15.30
N GLU A 82 -8.31 -2.24 -15.20
CA GLU A 82 -9.37 -1.41 -15.78
C GLU A 82 -9.37 -1.50 -17.32
N TRP A 83 -8.17 -1.45 -17.93
CA TRP A 83 -8.03 -1.68 -19.37
C TRP A 83 -8.59 -3.04 -19.78
N TYR A 84 -8.23 -4.10 -19.06
CA TYR A 84 -8.71 -5.45 -19.36
C TYR A 84 -10.23 -5.60 -19.20
N ALA A 85 -10.80 -4.95 -18.18
CA ALA A 85 -12.23 -5.10 -17.85
C ALA A 85 -13.16 -4.25 -18.72
N PHE A 86 -12.72 -3.08 -19.19
CA PHE A 86 -13.64 -2.07 -19.75
C PHE A 86 -13.21 -1.47 -21.09
N TYR A 87 -11.99 -1.73 -21.56
CA TYR A 87 -11.50 -1.12 -22.80
C TYR A 87 -11.18 -2.15 -23.88
N PRO A 88 -11.08 -1.74 -25.16
CA PRO A 88 -10.58 -2.61 -26.21
C PRO A 88 -9.18 -3.13 -25.89
N HIS A 89 -8.94 -4.42 -26.10
CA HIS A 89 -7.66 -5.08 -25.80
C HIS A 89 -6.58 -4.72 -26.84
N THR A 90 -6.35 -3.44 -27.05
CA THR A 90 -5.31 -2.89 -27.93
C THR A 90 -4.24 -2.19 -27.12
N SER A 91 -3.00 -2.20 -27.63
CA SER A 91 -1.89 -1.46 -27.02
C SER A 91 -2.15 0.04 -26.94
N ALA A 92 -2.83 0.60 -27.95
CA ALA A 92 -3.20 2.00 -27.97
C ALA A 92 -4.15 2.37 -26.82
N ALA A 93 -5.16 1.52 -26.53
CA ALA A 93 -6.07 1.75 -25.41
C ALA A 93 -5.35 1.66 -24.05
N LEU A 94 -4.41 0.70 -23.87
CA LEU A 94 -3.60 0.60 -22.66
C LEU A 94 -2.71 1.83 -22.47
N VAL A 95 -2.01 2.26 -23.51
CA VAL A 95 -1.15 3.48 -23.45
C VAL A 95 -1.99 4.70 -23.09
N LEU A 96 -3.18 4.85 -23.68
CA LEU A 96 -4.07 5.96 -23.37
C LEU A 96 -4.52 5.92 -21.89
N GLN A 97 -4.90 4.74 -21.37
CA GLN A 97 -5.32 4.56 -19.97
C GLN A 97 -4.19 4.98 -19.01
N VAL A 98 -3.01 4.40 -19.17
CA VAL A 98 -1.83 4.73 -18.34
C VAL A 98 -1.46 6.21 -18.45
N SER A 99 -1.49 6.78 -19.66
CA SER A 99 -1.14 8.19 -19.87
C SER A 99 -2.10 9.15 -19.16
N ARG A 100 -3.38 8.82 -19.12
CA ARG A 100 -4.41 9.63 -18.42
C ARG A 100 -4.22 9.58 -16.90
N GLY A 101 -3.91 8.41 -16.35
CA GLY A 101 -3.67 8.21 -14.92
C GLY A 101 -2.34 8.79 -14.43
N PHE A 102 -1.33 8.87 -15.31
CA PHE A 102 0.07 9.14 -14.96
C PHE A 102 0.30 10.36 -14.05
N PRO A 103 -0.33 11.54 -14.24
CA PRO A 103 -0.13 12.67 -13.32
C PRO A 103 -0.58 12.36 -11.89
N PHE A 104 -1.71 11.69 -11.74
CA PHE A 104 -2.24 11.26 -10.43
C PHE A 104 -1.35 10.19 -9.80
N ASP A 105 -0.92 9.20 -10.57
CA ASP A 105 -0.07 8.09 -10.12
C ASP A 105 1.27 8.60 -9.63
N MET A 106 1.84 9.55 -10.36
CA MET A 106 3.09 10.19 -9.97
C MET A 106 2.91 11.02 -8.68
N ALA A 107 1.84 11.79 -8.57
CA ALA A 107 1.52 12.53 -7.35
C ALA A 107 1.33 11.59 -6.16
N HIS A 108 0.64 10.44 -6.35
CA HIS A 108 0.48 9.40 -5.35
C HIS A 108 1.83 8.78 -4.93
N ALA A 109 2.68 8.42 -5.88
CA ALA A 109 3.99 7.84 -5.60
C ALA A 109 4.91 8.82 -4.85
N VAL A 110 4.96 10.09 -5.27
CA VAL A 110 5.72 11.15 -4.60
C VAL A 110 5.15 11.44 -3.21
N GLY A 111 3.84 11.50 -3.06
CA GLY A 111 3.17 11.64 -1.77
C GLY A 111 3.55 10.52 -0.80
N ASN A 112 3.66 9.27 -1.29
CA ASN A 112 4.16 8.15 -0.49
C ASN A 112 5.61 8.35 -0.02
N VAL A 113 6.49 8.96 -0.84
CA VAL A 113 7.87 9.28 -0.42
C VAL A 113 7.87 10.34 0.68
N VAL A 114 7.11 11.43 0.51
CA VAL A 114 7.01 12.49 1.52
C VAL A 114 6.53 11.92 2.86
N LEU A 115 5.46 11.16 2.84
CA LEU A 115 4.92 10.52 4.05
C LEU A 115 5.86 9.46 4.64
N ALA A 116 6.57 8.71 3.80
CA ALA A 116 7.55 7.72 4.24
C ALA A 116 8.73 8.38 4.98
N VAL A 117 9.15 9.54 4.51
CA VAL A 117 10.24 10.29 5.13
C VAL A 117 9.79 11.03 6.39
N ALA A 118 8.59 11.66 6.36
CA ALA A 118 8.14 12.52 7.44
C ALA A 118 7.44 11.75 8.59
N VAL A 119 6.61 10.76 8.26
CA VAL A 119 5.64 10.15 9.20
C VAL A 119 5.99 8.71 9.56
N ALA A 120 6.55 7.92 8.62
CA ALA A 120 6.75 6.49 8.85
C ALA A 120 7.62 6.14 10.06
N PRO A 121 8.70 6.88 10.41
CA PRO A 121 9.51 6.55 11.58
C PRO A 121 8.71 6.60 12.89
N GLU A 122 7.87 7.62 13.06
CA GLU A 122 7.04 7.75 14.26
C GLU A 122 5.93 6.72 14.31
N LEU A 123 5.22 6.53 13.20
CA LEU A 123 4.17 5.52 13.09
C LEU A 123 4.69 4.12 13.40
N ARG A 124 5.88 3.77 12.90
CA ARG A 124 6.54 2.50 13.21
C ARG A 124 6.80 2.34 14.70
N ARG A 125 7.36 3.36 15.37
CA ARG A 125 7.61 3.33 16.82
C ARG A 125 6.32 3.08 17.61
N VAL A 126 5.24 3.75 17.24
CA VAL A 126 3.93 3.59 17.89
C VAL A 126 3.43 2.16 17.73
N LEU A 127 3.41 1.63 16.49
CA LEU A 127 2.93 0.27 16.22
C LEU A 127 3.77 -0.81 16.91
N GLU A 128 5.10 -0.70 16.90
CA GLU A 128 5.99 -1.63 17.58
C GLU A 128 5.79 -1.60 19.12
N ARG A 129 5.52 -0.43 19.69
CA ARG A 129 5.20 -0.29 21.13
C ARG A 129 3.91 -1.02 21.48
N TYR A 130 2.86 -0.85 20.68
CA TYR A 130 1.59 -1.54 20.87
C TYR A 130 1.74 -3.06 20.71
N GLU A 131 2.42 -3.52 19.69
CA GLU A 131 2.68 -4.95 19.45
C GLU A 131 3.40 -5.61 20.64
N ARG A 132 4.40 -4.95 21.23
CA ARG A 132 5.11 -5.46 22.41
C ARG A 132 4.18 -5.56 23.62
N ARG A 133 3.35 -4.56 23.88
CA ARG A 133 2.39 -4.58 25.00
C ARG A 133 1.39 -5.72 24.88
N THR A 134 0.77 -5.88 23.73
CA THR A 134 -0.22 -6.95 23.48
C THR A 134 0.40 -8.33 23.62
N ARG A 135 1.65 -8.54 23.22
CA ARG A 135 2.35 -9.82 23.42
C ARG A 135 2.58 -10.15 24.88
N VAL A 136 2.93 -9.14 25.69
CA VAL A 136 3.12 -9.34 27.14
C VAL A 136 1.80 -9.70 27.82
N GLU A 137 0.72 -9.00 27.51
CA GLU A 137 -0.61 -9.29 28.07
C GLU A 137 -1.10 -10.71 27.77
N ILE A 138 -0.93 -11.17 26.52
CA ILE A 138 -1.31 -12.55 26.11
C ILE A 138 -0.43 -13.61 26.80
N ALA A 139 0.83 -13.31 27.08
CA ALA A 139 1.73 -14.26 27.74
C ALA A 139 1.43 -14.45 29.24
N TRP A 140 0.67 -13.55 29.86
CA TRP A 140 0.27 -13.58 31.28
C TRP A 140 -1.21 -13.97 31.50
N ALA A 141 -1.98 -14.13 30.41
CA ALA A 141 -3.37 -14.56 30.44
C ALA A 141 -3.52 -16.08 30.20
#